data_a8f77c051a121d935c8c1ee409e2b119
#
_entry.id   a8f77c051a121d935c8c1ee409e2b119
#
_cell.length_a   1.000
_cell.length_b   1.000
_cell.length_c   1.000
_cell.angle_alpha   90.00
_cell.angle_beta   90.00
_cell.angle_gamma   90.00
#
_symmetry.space_group_name_H-M   'P 1'
#
loop_
_entity.id
_entity.type
_entity.pdbx_description
1 polymer ?
#
loop_
_entity_poly.entity_id
_entity_poly.type
_entity_poly.pdbx_seq_one_letter_code
_entity_poly.pdbx_strand_id
1 'polypeptide(L)'
;MPASRPDDIARRDFLRLGVTVGCGLVVPPLVTACLGGTDESSRQLETFVDPQTIHSVDGRLDVTLTVSYFATQVAGKETKLRSYGGVTGPTLVVNVGDVLRIRLVNTLPPNPPDPEPTVHLRYHNTTNMHTHGLHVFPGVISAGTPGLYGDYVMDPSDGGVVPGDTRQYEYHIRADHPTGMYWYHPHSHGSSAMQVASWMAGALIVKGAIDRIPEMAAAQERVFVFQAPIYDADGRLESFAVVANNPNTNAAPWMVNGVRRPRIVMKSGEVQNWRMLNAGIFNFLNLSLDGHVLYRYSSDGNPTTDYKPSPPVPPNDPTYPTGILLAPANRASVMVKALAPGTYYLRTMPVLLGKPGNVLPEDIVAELVVEDPAFPMELPRPPFPVTPFLDPITDAELAAHGGLKRSIVMRAIANPFPGVPGTAAPITDPPASLIVHPGDELNDWIYETGNTTVADNVYAIGAPATVSSPDPVQPPTTFTHPSEYMPFQSSRALTQTVALDSVEEWTIFNMNNVRHPFHIHVNPMYVVKVNGQPVEPYWADTVPLPAGGSVTKPTSITFRMRFLHYSGPYVMHCHMLAHEDLGMMQAVTVV
;
A
#
# COMPACT_ATOMS: atom_id res chain seq x y z
N MET A 1 -51.91 -40.89 -5.57
CA MET A 1 -51.02 -40.96 -6.75
C MET A 1 -50.28 -39.62 -6.79
N PRO A 2 -48.96 -39.56 -6.57
CA PRO A 2 -48.24 -38.33 -6.59
C PRO A 2 -47.65 -38.03 -7.98
N ALA A 3 -47.67 -36.77 -8.35
CA ALA A 3 -47.11 -36.24 -9.59
C ALA A 3 -45.59 -36.25 -9.55
N SER A 4 -45.01 -36.68 -10.67
CA SER A 4 -43.57 -36.75 -10.97
C SER A 4 -43.00 -35.37 -11.25
N ARG A 5 -41.83 -35.12 -10.71
CA ARG A 5 -40.91 -34.01 -11.07
C ARG A 5 -40.26 -34.26 -12.44
N PRO A 6 -40.01 -33.22 -13.22
CA PRO A 6 -39.09 -33.29 -14.36
C PRO A 6 -37.76 -32.65 -13.98
N ASP A 7 -36.80 -33.46 -13.66
CA ASP A 7 -35.37 -33.09 -13.69
C ASP A 7 -34.62 -34.21 -14.43
N ASP A 8 -33.56 -33.84 -15.15
CA ASP A 8 -32.68 -34.66 -15.96
C ASP A 8 -33.01 -34.76 -17.48
N ILE A 9 -32.73 -33.66 -18.16
CA ILE A 9 -32.34 -33.73 -19.60
C ILE A 9 -31.12 -32.84 -19.81
N ALA A 10 -30.02 -33.47 -19.79
CA ALA A 10 -29.09 -33.69 -20.91
C ALA A 10 -28.05 -32.60 -21.12
N ARG A 11 -26.93 -32.82 -20.50
CA ARG A 11 -25.60 -32.30 -20.86
C ARG A 11 -24.92 -33.10 -21.99
N ARG A 12 -25.64 -33.82 -22.88
CA ARG A 12 -24.99 -34.76 -23.80
C ARG A 12 -25.28 -34.57 -25.31
N ASP A 13 -26.10 -33.65 -25.76
CA ASP A 13 -26.51 -33.57 -27.17
C ASP A 13 -26.14 -32.26 -27.90
N PHE A 14 -25.04 -31.62 -27.57
CA PHE A 14 -24.57 -30.45 -28.32
C PHE A 14 -23.29 -30.72 -29.14
N LEU A 15 -23.05 -31.96 -29.52
CA LEU A 15 -21.95 -32.35 -30.37
C LEU A 15 -22.43 -33.28 -31.51
N ARG A 16 -23.21 -32.76 -32.49
CA ARG A 16 -23.32 -33.29 -33.86
C ARG A 16 -24.29 -32.46 -34.70
N LEU A 17 -23.70 -31.68 -35.59
CA LEU A 17 -24.08 -31.33 -36.96
C LEU A 17 -23.24 -30.12 -37.35
N GLY A 18 -22.33 -30.10 -38.23
CA GLY A 18 -22.14 -30.84 -39.47
C GLY A 18 -22.31 -29.91 -40.64
N VAL A 19 -21.23 -29.33 -41.12
CA VAL A 19 -20.79 -29.07 -42.51
C VAL A 19 -21.85 -28.63 -43.56
N THR A 20 -21.75 -27.44 -44.13
CA THR A 20 -21.23 -27.10 -45.46
C THR A 20 -21.66 -25.73 -45.99
N VAL A 21 -20.75 -25.17 -46.82
CA VAL A 21 -20.86 -24.17 -47.90
C VAL A 21 -20.71 -22.69 -47.50
N GLY A 22 -19.62 -22.19 -47.70
CA GLY A 22 -18.80 -21.29 -48.42
C GLY A 22 -19.37 -19.98 -48.91
N CYS A 23 -18.72 -18.90 -48.45
CA CYS A 23 -18.38 -17.71 -49.26
C CYS A 23 -17.46 -16.81 -48.43
N GLY A 24 -16.38 -16.39 -49.04
CA GLY A 24 -15.25 -15.77 -48.39
C GLY A 24 -15.50 -14.41 -47.75
N LEU A 25 -14.97 -14.30 -46.58
CA LEU A 25 -14.58 -13.04 -45.94
C LEU A 25 -13.32 -13.35 -45.14
N VAL A 26 -12.27 -12.60 -45.37
CA VAL A 26 -10.98 -12.70 -44.67
C VAL A 26 -11.21 -12.29 -43.21
N VAL A 27 -11.21 -13.27 -42.33
CA VAL A 27 -11.19 -13.06 -40.87
C VAL A 27 -9.79 -13.45 -40.39
N PRO A 28 -9.13 -12.63 -39.55
CA PRO A 28 -7.84 -13.03 -38.99
C PRO A 28 -7.97 -14.27 -38.11
N PRO A 29 -6.94 -15.09 -37.95
CA PRO A 29 -7.05 -16.40 -37.35
C PRO A 29 -7.38 -16.32 -35.86
N LEU A 30 -8.53 -16.89 -35.49
CA LEU A 30 -8.80 -17.27 -34.10
C LEU A 30 -7.81 -18.38 -33.72
N VAL A 31 -6.98 -18.10 -32.73
CA VAL A 31 -6.11 -19.08 -32.10
C VAL A 31 -6.98 -20.04 -31.30
N THR A 32 -7.06 -21.26 -31.76
CA THR A 32 -7.68 -22.41 -31.08
C THR A 32 -6.82 -22.73 -29.85
N ALA A 33 -7.36 -22.51 -28.63
CA ALA A 33 -6.71 -22.94 -27.39
C ALA A 33 -6.80 -24.47 -27.28
N CYS A 34 -5.70 -25.16 -27.51
CA CYS A 34 -5.51 -26.56 -27.12
C CYS A 34 -5.25 -26.61 -25.59
N LEU A 35 -6.12 -27.31 -24.88
CA LEU A 35 -5.88 -27.76 -23.52
C LEU A 35 -4.73 -28.79 -23.52
N GLY A 36 -3.62 -28.44 -22.88
CA GLY A 36 -2.54 -29.40 -22.62
C GLY A 36 -1.18 -28.73 -22.50
N GLY A 37 -0.63 -28.68 -21.29
CA GLY A 37 0.76 -28.35 -21.02
C GLY A 37 1.05 -26.85 -21.05
N THR A 38 1.38 -26.28 -19.91
CA THR A 38 1.87 -24.91 -19.78
C THR A 38 3.28 -24.80 -20.34
N ASP A 39 3.39 -24.64 -21.66
CA ASP A 39 4.62 -24.21 -22.28
C ASP A 39 4.67 -22.66 -22.22
N GLU A 40 5.31 -22.12 -21.17
CA GLU A 40 5.49 -20.67 -21.00
C GLU A 40 6.40 -20.06 -22.07
N SER A 41 7.05 -20.88 -22.91
CA SER A 41 8.05 -20.46 -23.88
C SER A 41 7.52 -19.76 -25.12
N SER A 42 6.19 -19.71 -25.34
CA SER A 42 5.60 -19.14 -26.58
C SER A 42 4.72 -17.89 -26.35
N ARG A 43 4.58 -17.39 -25.10
CA ARG A 43 3.86 -16.14 -24.85
C ARG A 43 4.73 -14.96 -25.30
N GLN A 44 4.28 -14.21 -26.29
CA GLN A 44 4.85 -12.92 -26.61
C GLN A 44 4.67 -12.03 -25.37
N LEU A 45 5.79 -11.70 -24.68
CA LEU A 45 5.77 -10.84 -23.50
C LEU A 45 5.32 -9.43 -23.90
N GLU A 46 4.39 -8.87 -23.14
CA GLU A 46 3.96 -7.50 -23.35
C GLU A 46 5.08 -6.53 -23.01
N THR A 47 5.19 -5.45 -23.78
CA THR A 47 6.18 -4.40 -23.53
C THR A 47 5.81 -3.64 -22.27
N PHE A 48 6.81 -3.29 -21.45
CA PHE A 48 6.65 -2.38 -20.33
C PHE A 48 6.15 -1.02 -20.81
N VAL A 49 5.07 -0.53 -20.20
CA VAL A 49 4.49 0.78 -20.47
C VAL A 49 4.45 1.57 -19.16
N ASP A 50 5.04 2.77 -19.17
CA ASP A 50 4.92 3.70 -18.04
C ASP A 50 3.47 4.20 -17.94
N PRO A 51 2.95 4.46 -16.72
CA PRO A 51 1.67 5.16 -16.56
C PRO A 51 1.71 6.54 -17.22
N GLN A 52 0.55 7.03 -17.67
CA GLN A 52 0.46 8.41 -18.16
C GLN A 52 1.04 9.38 -17.13
N THR A 53 1.88 10.31 -17.58
CA THR A 53 2.50 11.29 -16.69
C THR A 53 1.92 12.68 -16.95
N ILE A 54 1.59 13.39 -15.85
CA ILE A 54 1.08 14.77 -15.87
C ILE A 54 2.01 15.62 -15.01
N HIS A 55 2.55 16.70 -15.60
CA HIS A 55 3.51 17.57 -14.95
C HIS A 55 2.87 18.88 -14.49
N SER A 56 3.41 19.46 -13.40
CA SER A 56 3.12 20.83 -13.03
C SER A 56 3.66 21.81 -14.06
N VAL A 57 2.93 22.92 -14.23
CA VAL A 57 3.32 24.03 -15.10
C VAL A 57 3.22 25.32 -14.28
N ASP A 58 4.21 26.17 -14.36
CA ASP A 58 4.26 27.46 -13.67
C ASP A 58 3.95 27.39 -12.17
N GLY A 59 4.53 26.37 -11.49
CA GLY A 59 4.36 26.18 -10.03
C GLY A 59 3.04 25.55 -9.62
N ARG A 60 2.29 24.94 -10.56
CA ARG A 60 0.98 24.37 -10.25
C ARG A 60 0.64 23.15 -11.10
N LEU A 61 -0.02 22.18 -10.48
CA LEU A 61 -0.68 21.07 -11.14
C LEU A 61 -2.16 21.02 -10.74
N ASP A 62 -3.05 21.29 -11.70
CA ASP A 62 -4.49 21.06 -11.54
C ASP A 62 -4.87 19.80 -12.33
N VAL A 63 -5.42 18.79 -11.66
CA VAL A 63 -5.83 17.54 -12.29
C VAL A 63 -7.23 17.13 -11.84
N THR A 64 -8.01 16.57 -12.76
CA THR A 64 -9.26 15.90 -12.43
C THR A 64 -9.03 14.40 -12.50
N LEU A 65 -9.25 13.71 -11.38
CA LEU A 65 -9.26 12.26 -11.30
C LEU A 65 -10.72 11.79 -11.22
N THR A 66 -11.13 11.03 -12.21
CA THR A 66 -12.49 10.47 -12.25
C THR A 66 -12.44 9.02 -11.83
N VAL A 67 -13.16 8.69 -10.76
CA VAL A 67 -13.35 7.30 -10.33
C VAL A 67 -14.52 6.71 -11.08
N SER A 68 -14.26 5.64 -11.81
CA SER A 68 -15.25 4.90 -12.58
C SER A 68 -14.88 3.43 -12.64
N TYR A 69 -15.82 2.58 -13.07
CA TYR A 69 -15.45 1.23 -13.47
C TYR A 69 -14.70 1.25 -14.80
N PHE A 70 -13.59 0.57 -14.83
CA PHE A 70 -12.74 0.37 -16.01
C PHE A 70 -12.68 -1.13 -16.35
N ALA A 71 -13.05 -1.48 -17.57
CA ALA A 71 -12.96 -2.84 -18.06
C ALA A 71 -11.62 -3.06 -18.76
N THR A 72 -10.90 -4.11 -18.38
CA THR A 72 -9.59 -4.43 -18.94
C THR A 72 -9.32 -5.93 -18.86
N GLN A 73 -8.24 -6.37 -19.51
CA GLN A 73 -7.72 -7.73 -19.39
C GLN A 73 -6.60 -7.73 -18.33
N VAL A 74 -6.73 -8.55 -17.31
CA VAL A 74 -5.71 -8.72 -16.27
C VAL A 74 -5.36 -10.20 -16.14
N ALA A 75 -4.11 -10.54 -16.37
CA ALA A 75 -3.63 -11.93 -16.38
C ALA A 75 -4.47 -12.87 -17.27
N GLY A 76 -4.97 -12.35 -18.40
CA GLY A 76 -5.80 -13.10 -19.35
C GLY A 76 -7.27 -13.25 -18.95
N LYS A 77 -7.72 -12.53 -17.92
CA LYS A 77 -9.13 -12.46 -17.51
C LYS A 77 -9.70 -11.08 -17.81
N GLU A 78 -10.91 -11.04 -18.33
CA GLU A 78 -11.67 -9.79 -18.43
C GLU A 78 -12.10 -9.37 -17.02
N THR A 79 -11.71 -8.16 -16.62
CA THR A 79 -11.97 -7.61 -15.28
C THR A 79 -12.62 -6.25 -15.40
N LYS A 80 -13.49 -5.93 -14.44
CA LYS A 80 -14.13 -4.63 -14.33
C LYS A 80 -13.87 -4.06 -12.94
N LEU A 81 -12.99 -3.08 -12.85
CA LEU A 81 -12.43 -2.58 -11.61
C LEU A 81 -12.72 -1.09 -11.41
N ARG A 82 -12.72 -0.64 -10.15
CA ARG A 82 -12.69 0.78 -9.83
C ARG A 82 -11.32 1.32 -10.17
N SER A 83 -11.25 2.49 -10.79
CA SER A 83 -9.99 3.04 -11.30
C SER A 83 -10.08 4.55 -11.46
N TYR A 84 -8.92 5.20 -11.54
CA TYR A 84 -8.76 6.61 -11.94
C TYR A 84 -8.61 6.77 -13.47
N GLY A 85 -9.25 5.94 -14.25
CA GLY A 85 -9.26 6.01 -15.72
C GLY A 85 -8.28 5.08 -16.43
N GLY A 86 -7.65 4.14 -15.72
CA GLY A 86 -6.71 3.15 -16.28
C GLY A 86 -6.39 2.05 -15.29
N VAL A 87 -5.48 1.14 -15.65
CA VAL A 87 -5.02 0.04 -14.77
C VAL A 87 -4.23 0.58 -13.58
N THR A 88 -3.62 1.76 -13.74
CA THR A 88 -3.07 2.59 -12.66
C THR A 88 -3.53 4.02 -12.89
N GLY A 89 -3.65 4.80 -11.83
CA GLY A 89 -3.81 6.25 -11.95
C GLY A 89 -2.61 6.89 -12.66
N PRO A 90 -2.76 8.08 -13.25
CA PRO A 90 -1.65 8.79 -13.85
C PRO A 90 -0.54 9.10 -12.83
N THR A 91 0.71 9.12 -13.29
CA THR A 91 1.83 9.64 -12.51
C THR A 91 1.73 11.16 -12.45
N LEU A 92 1.58 11.72 -11.26
CA LEU A 92 1.56 13.17 -11.03
C LEU A 92 2.97 13.63 -10.68
N VAL A 93 3.47 14.64 -11.37
CA VAL A 93 4.82 15.18 -11.16
C VAL A 93 4.74 16.65 -10.79
N VAL A 94 5.24 16.97 -9.60
CA VAL A 94 5.33 18.34 -9.07
C VAL A 94 6.77 18.65 -8.66
N ASN A 95 7.10 19.91 -8.50
CA ASN A 95 8.38 20.35 -7.95
C ASN A 95 8.20 20.81 -6.50
N VAL A 96 9.29 20.86 -5.74
CA VAL A 96 9.27 21.57 -4.46
C VAL A 96 8.85 23.04 -4.69
N GLY A 97 7.94 23.52 -3.87
CA GLY A 97 7.33 24.85 -3.99
C GLY A 97 6.03 24.90 -4.80
N ASP A 98 5.65 23.85 -5.51
CA ASP A 98 4.43 23.81 -6.31
C ASP A 98 3.17 23.60 -5.45
N VAL A 99 2.02 23.93 -6.05
CA VAL A 99 0.69 23.61 -5.53
C VAL A 99 0.07 22.51 -6.40
N LEU A 100 -0.30 21.40 -5.76
CA LEU A 100 -1.07 20.32 -6.39
C LEU A 100 -2.54 20.48 -6.02
N ARG A 101 -3.43 20.53 -7.02
CA ARG A 101 -4.88 20.47 -6.83
C ARG A 101 -5.45 19.25 -7.52
N ILE A 102 -6.20 18.46 -6.78
CA ILE A 102 -6.91 17.28 -7.29
C ILE A 102 -8.41 17.52 -7.14
N ARG A 103 -9.11 17.49 -8.27
CA ARG A 103 -10.56 17.39 -8.30
C ARG A 103 -10.94 15.93 -8.46
N LEU A 104 -11.38 15.30 -7.38
CA LEU A 104 -11.84 13.91 -7.38
C LEU A 104 -13.32 13.86 -7.71
N VAL A 105 -13.66 13.19 -8.81
CA VAL A 105 -15.04 13.02 -9.28
C VAL A 105 -15.42 11.55 -9.19
N ASN A 106 -16.46 11.23 -8.41
CA ASN A 106 -16.91 9.85 -8.26
C ASN A 106 -18.12 9.58 -9.16
N THR A 107 -17.90 8.81 -10.23
CA THR A 107 -18.96 8.41 -11.18
C THR A 107 -19.37 6.94 -11.03
N LEU A 108 -18.97 6.29 -9.94
CA LEU A 108 -19.40 4.94 -9.64
C LEU A 108 -20.94 4.88 -9.43
N PRO A 109 -21.57 3.73 -9.64
CA PRO A 109 -22.97 3.55 -9.31
C PRO A 109 -23.21 3.69 -7.79
N PRO A 110 -24.43 3.94 -7.36
CA PRO A 110 -24.79 3.96 -5.95
C PRO A 110 -24.30 2.71 -5.21
N ASN A 111 -23.96 2.88 -3.94
CA ASN A 111 -23.67 1.73 -3.09
C ASN A 111 -24.91 0.83 -2.98
N PRO A 112 -24.74 -0.48 -2.78
CA PRO A 112 -25.85 -1.36 -2.45
C PRO A 112 -26.62 -0.84 -1.23
N PRO A 113 -27.93 -1.06 -1.15
CA PRO A 113 -28.76 -0.57 -0.03
C PRO A 113 -28.37 -1.18 1.33
N ASP A 114 -27.85 -2.38 1.31
CA ASP A 114 -27.36 -3.08 2.50
C ASP A 114 -25.84 -3.29 2.35
N PRO A 115 -25.00 -2.36 2.84
CA PRO A 115 -23.58 -2.58 2.87
C PRO A 115 -23.27 -3.82 3.73
N GLU A 116 -22.28 -4.60 3.32
CA GLU A 116 -21.82 -5.71 4.14
C GLU A 116 -21.42 -5.18 5.52
N PRO A 117 -22.02 -5.71 6.62
CA PRO A 117 -21.76 -5.21 7.95
C PRO A 117 -20.30 -5.49 8.37
N THR A 118 -19.62 -4.46 8.85
CA THR A 118 -18.22 -4.53 9.27
C THR A 118 -17.95 -3.53 10.38
N VAL A 119 -16.68 -3.47 10.84
CA VAL A 119 -16.18 -2.45 11.76
C VAL A 119 -16.53 -1.05 11.30
N HIS A 120 -16.45 -0.86 10.01
CA HIS A 120 -16.80 0.36 9.30
C HIS A 120 -17.80 -0.02 8.22
N LEU A 121 -18.82 0.80 8.06
CA LEU A 121 -19.76 0.64 6.96
C LEU A 121 -18.99 0.58 5.63
N ARG A 122 -19.09 -0.55 4.93
CA ARG A 122 -18.39 -0.74 3.66
C ARG A 122 -19.18 -0.19 2.51
N TYR A 123 -18.94 1.06 2.24
CA TYR A 123 -19.45 1.71 1.04
C TYR A 123 -18.36 1.68 -0.04
N HIS A 124 -18.19 0.53 -0.70
CA HIS A 124 -17.09 0.33 -1.67
C HIS A 124 -17.11 1.30 -2.85
N ASN A 125 -18.22 1.97 -3.10
CA ASN A 125 -18.33 3.01 -4.12
C ASN A 125 -18.26 4.44 -3.54
N THR A 126 -18.12 4.61 -2.23
CA THR A 126 -17.76 5.89 -1.61
C THR A 126 -16.25 5.92 -1.41
N THR A 127 -15.60 7.00 -1.80
CA THR A 127 -14.14 7.10 -1.82
C THR A 127 -13.64 8.42 -1.22
N ASN A 128 -12.34 8.55 -1.09
CA ASN A 128 -11.63 9.78 -0.74
C ASN A 128 -10.24 9.77 -1.39
N MET A 129 -9.35 10.68 -0.98
CA MET A 129 -7.98 10.77 -1.46
C MET A 129 -7.04 10.93 -0.28
N HIS A 130 -5.99 10.10 -0.25
CA HIS A 130 -4.81 10.24 0.57
C HIS A 130 -3.58 10.38 -0.33
N THR A 131 -2.68 11.29 0.05
CA THR A 131 -1.37 11.48 -0.59
C THR A 131 -0.27 10.93 0.29
N HIS A 132 0.00 9.64 0.13
CA HIS A 132 0.85 8.85 0.99
C HIS A 132 2.29 9.35 1.03
N GLY A 133 2.74 9.70 2.23
CA GLY A 133 4.09 10.11 2.55
C GLY A 133 4.37 11.60 2.37
N LEU A 134 3.47 12.40 1.79
CA LEU A 134 3.66 13.83 1.70
C LEU A 134 3.58 14.51 3.07
N HIS A 135 4.50 15.46 3.31
CA HIS A 135 4.42 16.38 4.44
C HIS A 135 3.55 17.59 4.07
N VAL A 136 2.24 17.46 4.27
CA VAL A 136 1.22 18.42 3.87
C VAL A 136 0.16 18.59 4.96
N PHE A 137 -0.68 19.63 4.83
CA PHE A 137 -1.75 19.90 5.80
C PHE A 137 -2.80 18.78 5.82
N PRO A 138 -3.09 18.18 6.99
CA PRO A 138 -3.99 17.02 7.08
C PRO A 138 -5.47 17.37 7.32
N GLY A 139 -5.86 18.64 7.21
CA GLY A 139 -7.17 19.11 7.65
C GLY A 139 -8.07 19.58 6.52
N VAL A 140 -9.22 20.13 6.93
CA VAL A 140 -10.16 20.82 6.05
C VAL A 140 -9.70 22.26 5.90
N ILE A 141 -9.40 22.69 4.67
CA ILE A 141 -8.93 24.06 4.36
C ILE A 141 -10.10 25.03 4.38
N SER A 142 -11.20 24.65 3.74
CA SER A 142 -12.46 25.40 3.81
C SER A 142 -13.66 24.47 3.76
N ALA A 143 -14.60 24.65 4.69
CA ALA A 143 -15.88 23.98 4.65
C ALA A 143 -16.80 24.61 3.59
N GLY A 144 -17.68 23.81 2.99
CA GLY A 144 -18.63 24.27 2.00
C GLY A 144 -18.94 23.20 0.95
N THR A 145 -19.73 23.57 -0.07
CA THR A 145 -20.04 22.68 -1.19
C THR A 145 -19.70 23.40 -2.49
N PRO A 146 -18.61 23.01 -3.19
CA PRO A 146 -17.63 22.02 -2.78
C PRO A 146 -16.67 22.57 -1.70
N GLY A 147 -16.34 21.73 -0.71
CA GLY A 147 -15.29 22.03 0.26
C GLY A 147 -13.91 21.85 -0.35
N LEU A 148 -12.90 22.50 0.30
CA LEU A 148 -11.49 22.34 -0.04
C LEU A 148 -10.76 21.64 1.09
N TYR A 149 -10.05 20.56 0.80
CA TYR A 149 -9.42 19.67 1.75
C TYR A 149 -7.91 19.56 1.52
N GLY A 150 -7.16 19.41 2.59
CA GLY A 150 -5.80 18.87 2.55
C GLY A 150 -5.86 17.33 2.55
N ASP A 151 -4.88 16.69 3.20
CA ASP A 151 -4.81 15.23 3.31
C ASP A 151 -5.75 14.70 4.43
N TYR A 152 -7.03 15.05 4.36
CA TYR A 152 -8.01 14.75 5.39
C TYR A 152 -8.69 13.40 5.18
N VAL A 153 -8.42 12.47 6.09
CA VAL A 153 -8.94 11.09 6.01
C VAL A 153 -9.67 10.64 7.29
N MET A 154 -9.91 11.59 8.22
CA MET A 154 -10.36 11.25 9.58
C MET A 154 -11.82 10.83 9.67
N ASP A 155 -12.69 11.34 8.82
CA ASP A 155 -14.12 11.28 9.11
C ASP A 155 -14.93 10.60 8.00
N PRO A 156 -15.45 9.37 8.26
CA PRO A 156 -16.49 8.80 7.42
C PRO A 156 -17.82 9.52 7.59
N SER A 157 -18.04 10.31 8.67
CA SER A 157 -19.29 11.04 8.90
C SER A 157 -19.47 12.23 7.97
N ASP A 158 -18.39 12.75 7.35
CA ASP A 158 -18.50 13.72 6.25
C ASP A 158 -18.91 13.05 4.94
N GLY A 159 -19.17 11.72 4.97
CA GLY A 159 -19.68 10.94 3.86
C GLY A 159 -18.66 10.59 2.79
N GLY A 160 -17.41 11.01 2.91
CA GLY A 160 -16.44 10.85 1.84
C GLY A 160 -16.94 11.48 0.52
N VAL A 161 -16.48 10.96 -0.61
CA VAL A 161 -16.97 11.32 -1.96
C VAL A 161 -17.92 10.23 -2.41
N VAL A 162 -19.23 10.40 -2.11
CA VAL A 162 -20.26 9.42 -2.50
C VAL A 162 -20.45 9.39 -4.02
N PRO A 163 -21.06 8.31 -4.57
CA PRO A 163 -21.39 8.25 -6.00
C PRO A 163 -22.17 9.47 -6.49
N GLY A 164 -21.69 10.11 -7.54
CA GLY A 164 -22.23 11.34 -8.12
C GLY A 164 -21.59 12.63 -7.59
N ASP A 165 -20.84 12.58 -6.51
CA ASP A 165 -20.24 13.76 -5.89
C ASP A 165 -18.83 14.06 -6.41
N THR A 166 -18.36 15.25 -6.03
CA THR A 166 -17.01 15.75 -6.31
C THR A 166 -16.41 16.40 -5.07
N ARG A 167 -15.13 16.13 -4.82
CA ARG A 167 -14.35 16.80 -3.77
C ARG A 167 -13.09 17.44 -4.34
N GLN A 168 -12.67 18.56 -3.77
CA GLN A 168 -11.45 19.25 -4.14
C GLN A 168 -10.41 19.12 -3.04
N TYR A 169 -9.18 18.77 -3.44
CA TYR A 169 -8.02 18.67 -2.58
C TYR A 169 -6.96 19.67 -3.05
N GLU A 170 -6.24 20.25 -2.09
CA GLU A 170 -5.13 21.16 -2.36
C GLU A 170 -3.96 20.85 -1.43
N TYR A 171 -2.80 20.65 -2.03
CA TYR A 171 -1.57 20.32 -1.35
C TYR A 171 -0.49 21.33 -1.72
N HIS A 172 0.07 22.02 -0.73
CA HIS A 172 1.19 22.93 -0.89
C HIS A 172 2.48 22.16 -0.64
N ILE A 173 3.25 21.93 -1.68
CA ILE A 173 4.54 21.24 -1.59
C ILE A 173 5.57 22.25 -1.11
N ARG A 174 6.02 22.15 0.13
CA ARG A 174 6.99 23.07 0.71
C ARG A 174 8.29 23.09 -0.09
N ALA A 175 9.02 24.23 -0.06
CA ALA A 175 10.32 24.35 -0.74
C ALA A 175 11.41 23.44 -0.14
N ASP A 176 11.26 23.03 1.13
CA ASP A 176 12.14 22.12 1.86
C ASP A 176 11.59 20.69 1.92
N HIS A 177 10.50 20.39 1.20
CA HIS A 177 9.93 19.05 1.13
C HIS A 177 10.93 18.04 0.56
N PRO A 178 11.05 16.81 1.11
CA PRO A 178 11.88 15.78 0.53
C PRO A 178 11.47 15.45 -0.91
N THR A 179 12.47 15.19 -1.75
CA THR A 179 12.26 14.89 -3.18
C THR A 179 12.32 13.40 -3.42
N GLY A 180 11.36 12.85 -4.17
CA GLY A 180 11.31 11.42 -4.42
C GLY A 180 9.96 10.93 -4.88
N MET A 181 9.73 9.64 -4.69
CA MET A 181 8.49 8.98 -5.07
C MET A 181 7.54 8.85 -3.88
N TYR A 182 6.37 9.40 -4.04
CA TYR A 182 5.18 9.30 -3.22
C TYR A 182 4.10 8.61 -4.03
N TRP A 183 2.89 8.48 -3.48
CA TRP A 183 1.77 7.95 -4.23
C TRP A 183 0.44 8.45 -3.68
N TYR A 184 -0.65 8.20 -4.38
CA TYR A 184 -1.99 8.53 -3.94
C TYR A 184 -2.92 7.35 -4.09
N HIS A 185 -3.82 7.21 -3.12
CA HIS A 185 -4.79 6.13 -3.07
C HIS A 185 -6.00 6.50 -2.21
N PRO A 186 -7.11 5.76 -2.29
CA PRO A 186 -8.22 5.94 -1.38
C PRO A 186 -7.88 5.47 0.02
N HIS A 187 -8.45 6.16 1.00
CA HIS A 187 -8.34 5.86 2.43
C HIS A 187 -9.74 5.87 3.07
N SER A 188 -10.72 5.31 2.37
CA SER A 188 -12.10 5.22 2.83
C SER A 188 -12.22 4.05 3.80
N HIS A 189 -12.42 4.36 5.08
CA HIS A 189 -12.41 3.37 6.15
C HIS A 189 -13.41 2.24 5.89
N GLY A 190 -12.96 0.98 6.03
CA GLY A 190 -13.72 -0.21 5.69
C GLY A 190 -13.74 -0.57 4.20
N SER A 191 -13.16 0.25 3.33
CA SER A 191 -13.14 0.05 1.88
C SER A 191 -11.79 0.30 1.22
N SER A 192 -10.76 0.72 1.98
CA SER A 192 -9.42 1.01 1.47
C SER A 192 -8.82 -0.19 0.73
N ALA A 193 -8.88 -1.37 1.34
CA ALA A 193 -8.35 -2.60 0.75
C ALA A 193 -9.02 -2.93 -0.59
N MET A 194 -10.36 -2.85 -0.65
CA MET A 194 -11.12 -3.18 -1.86
C MET A 194 -10.88 -2.18 -2.98
N GLN A 195 -10.74 -0.91 -2.66
CA GLN A 195 -10.53 0.15 -3.65
C GLN A 195 -9.10 0.09 -4.20
N VAL A 196 -8.08 -0.10 -3.36
CA VAL A 196 -6.70 -0.24 -3.84
C VAL A 196 -6.49 -1.56 -4.57
N ALA A 197 -7.08 -2.67 -4.12
CA ALA A 197 -7.06 -3.93 -4.86
C ALA A 197 -7.76 -3.83 -6.22
N SER A 198 -8.68 -2.87 -6.38
CA SER A 198 -9.31 -2.51 -7.66
C SER A 198 -8.46 -1.62 -8.56
N TRP A 199 -7.21 -1.33 -8.26
CA TRP A 199 -6.31 -0.45 -9.01
C TRP A 199 -6.45 1.06 -8.75
N MET A 200 -7.10 1.46 -7.68
CA MET A 200 -7.15 2.87 -7.31
C MET A 200 -5.84 3.28 -6.61
N ALA A 201 -4.77 3.35 -7.38
CA ALA A 201 -3.45 3.80 -6.95
C ALA A 201 -2.75 4.54 -8.09
N GLY A 202 -1.99 5.59 -7.78
CA GLY A 202 -1.17 6.28 -8.75
C GLY A 202 0.09 6.86 -8.13
N ALA A 203 1.18 6.93 -8.90
CA ALA A 203 2.44 7.51 -8.45
C ALA A 203 2.35 9.03 -8.35
N LEU A 204 3.02 9.61 -7.36
CA LEU A 204 3.23 11.03 -7.21
C LEU A 204 4.74 11.28 -7.01
N ILE A 205 5.34 12.14 -7.82
CA ILE A 205 6.77 12.40 -7.80
C ILE A 205 6.99 13.87 -7.46
N VAL A 206 7.75 14.11 -6.40
CA VAL A 206 8.24 15.45 -6.06
C VAL A 206 9.66 15.60 -6.57
N LYS A 207 9.86 16.48 -7.54
CA LYS A 207 11.17 16.78 -8.15
C LYS A 207 11.90 17.89 -7.40
N GLY A 208 13.24 17.82 -7.41
CA GLY A 208 14.06 18.83 -6.76
C GLY A 208 15.50 18.83 -7.20
N ALA A 209 16.43 19.15 -6.28
CA ALA A 209 17.85 19.32 -6.58
C ALA A 209 18.51 18.05 -7.14
N ILE A 210 18.15 16.89 -6.61
CA ILE A 210 18.72 15.59 -7.04
C ILE A 210 18.37 15.27 -8.50
N ASP A 211 17.16 15.64 -8.94
CA ASP A 211 16.69 15.36 -10.31
C ASP A 211 17.37 16.27 -11.37
N ARG A 212 18.07 17.32 -10.93
CA ARG A 212 18.82 18.25 -11.79
C ARG A 212 20.27 17.88 -11.98
N ILE A 213 20.75 16.83 -11.31
CA ILE A 213 22.08 16.27 -11.58
C ILE A 213 22.12 15.80 -13.03
N PRO A 214 23.12 16.18 -13.85
CA PRO A 214 23.11 15.92 -15.29
C PRO A 214 22.90 14.44 -15.64
N GLU A 215 23.56 13.54 -14.96
CA GLU A 215 23.44 12.09 -15.20
C GLU A 215 22.08 11.55 -14.76
N MET A 216 21.48 12.13 -13.69
CA MET A 216 20.12 11.79 -13.25
C MET A 216 19.09 12.28 -14.27
N ALA A 217 19.24 13.52 -14.75
CA ALA A 217 18.35 14.12 -15.74
C ALA A 217 18.44 13.43 -17.12
N ALA A 218 19.60 12.87 -17.46
CA ALA A 218 19.83 12.14 -18.71
C ALA A 218 19.27 10.71 -18.68
N ALA A 219 19.12 10.12 -17.49
CA ALA A 219 18.60 8.77 -17.33
C ALA A 219 17.10 8.72 -17.59
N GLN A 220 16.67 7.77 -18.44
CA GLN A 220 15.25 7.55 -18.66
C GLN A 220 14.58 7.14 -17.35
N GLU A 221 13.56 7.89 -16.95
CA GLU A 221 12.75 7.54 -15.77
C GLU A 221 11.69 6.50 -16.15
N ARG A 222 11.55 5.48 -15.30
CA ARG A 222 10.54 4.44 -15.40
C ARG A 222 9.77 4.36 -14.08
N VAL A 223 8.46 4.23 -14.16
CA VAL A 223 7.58 4.12 -12.99
C VAL A 223 6.99 2.72 -12.93
N PHE A 224 7.27 2.02 -11.84
CA PHE A 224 6.78 0.68 -11.56
C PHE A 224 5.75 0.74 -10.44
N VAL A 225 4.50 0.43 -10.73
CA VAL A 225 3.45 0.21 -9.75
C VAL A 225 3.18 -1.28 -9.68
N PHE A 226 3.66 -1.91 -8.60
CA PHE A 226 3.47 -3.33 -8.36
C PHE A 226 2.16 -3.57 -7.64
N GLN A 227 1.34 -4.47 -8.16
CA GLN A 227 0.11 -4.92 -7.54
C GLN A 227 -0.05 -6.44 -7.72
N ALA A 228 -0.66 -7.08 -6.73
CA ALA A 228 -0.96 -8.51 -6.75
C ALA A 228 -2.48 -8.68 -6.61
N PRO A 229 -3.21 -8.70 -7.71
CA PRO A 229 -4.66 -8.71 -7.69
C PRO A 229 -5.22 -10.08 -7.26
N ILE A 230 -6.34 -10.05 -6.56
CA ILE A 230 -7.06 -11.23 -6.11
C ILE A 230 -8.43 -11.25 -6.77
N TYR A 231 -8.60 -12.13 -7.76
CA TYR A 231 -9.83 -12.25 -8.55
C TYR A 231 -10.45 -13.63 -8.40
N ASP A 232 -11.78 -13.68 -8.44
CA ASP A 232 -12.54 -14.91 -8.57
C ASP A 232 -12.40 -15.55 -9.97
N ALA A 233 -13.07 -16.68 -10.17
CA ALA A 233 -13.04 -17.39 -11.44
C ALA A 233 -13.63 -16.58 -12.61
N ASP A 234 -14.52 -15.62 -12.31
CA ASP A 234 -15.19 -14.78 -13.29
C ASP A 234 -14.43 -13.48 -13.59
N GLY A 235 -13.25 -13.26 -12.96
CA GLY A 235 -12.45 -12.04 -13.13
C GLY A 235 -12.97 -10.84 -12.34
N ARG A 236 -13.86 -11.07 -11.36
CA ARG A 236 -14.30 -10.03 -10.43
C ARG A 236 -13.34 -9.96 -9.26
N LEU A 237 -13.23 -8.78 -8.64
CA LEU A 237 -12.51 -8.68 -7.37
C LEU A 237 -13.21 -9.56 -6.34
N GLU A 238 -12.42 -10.37 -5.63
CA GLU A 238 -12.93 -11.21 -4.55
C GLU A 238 -13.60 -10.37 -3.45
N SER A 239 -14.49 -11.00 -2.69
CA SER A 239 -15.11 -10.37 -1.53
C SER A 239 -14.07 -9.92 -0.51
N PHE A 240 -14.39 -8.95 0.33
CA PHE A 240 -13.49 -8.50 1.39
C PHE A 240 -13.04 -9.66 2.29
N ALA A 241 -13.92 -10.57 2.64
CA ALA A 241 -13.60 -11.73 3.45
C ALA A 241 -12.49 -12.60 2.82
N VAL A 242 -12.55 -12.80 1.51
CA VAL A 242 -11.50 -13.52 0.77
C VAL A 242 -10.23 -12.69 0.68
N VAL A 243 -10.34 -11.40 0.36
CA VAL A 243 -9.19 -10.48 0.27
C VAL A 243 -8.46 -10.40 1.61
N ALA A 244 -9.18 -10.34 2.73
CA ALA A 244 -8.61 -10.23 4.06
C ALA A 244 -7.95 -11.52 4.57
N ASN A 245 -8.44 -12.69 4.15
CA ASN A 245 -8.03 -13.99 4.71
C ASN A 245 -7.60 -15.00 3.66
N ASN A 246 -7.47 -14.61 2.40
CA ASN A 246 -7.17 -15.56 1.35
C ASN A 246 -5.76 -16.18 1.55
N PRO A 247 -5.65 -17.47 1.89
CA PRO A 247 -4.35 -18.14 1.97
C PRO A 247 -3.63 -18.16 0.61
N ASN A 248 -4.35 -17.98 -0.49
CA ASN A 248 -3.80 -17.90 -1.85
C ASN A 248 -3.31 -16.50 -2.23
N THR A 249 -3.42 -15.49 -1.35
CA THR A 249 -2.76 -14.18 -1.58
C THR A 249 -1.26 -14.34 -1.79
N ASN A 250 -0.68 -15.39 -1.18
CA ASN A 250 0.71 -15.74 -1.36
C ASN A 250 1.06 -16.21 -2.77
N ALA A 251 0.07 -16.66 -3.53
CA ALA A 251 0.23 -17.16 -4.90
C ALA A 251 -0.29 -16.18 -5.95
N ALA A 252 -0.82 -15.01 -5.57
CA ALA A 252 -1.29 -14.01 -6.52
C ALA A 252 -0.12 -13.52 -7.39
N PRO A 253 -0.26 -13.53 -8.72
CA PRO A 253 0.81 -13.10 -9.60
C PRO A 253 1.04 -11.60 -9.47
N TRP A 254 2.30 -11.19 -9.45
CA TRP A 254 2.65 -9.78 -9.49
C TRP A 254 2.39 -9.19 -10.88
N MET A 255 1.77 -8.03 -10.87
CA MET A 255 1.56 -7.20 -12.05
C MET A 255 2.39 -5.92 -11.90
N VAL A 256 2.94 -5.44 -13.00
CA VAL A 256 3.66 -4.17 -13.08
C VAL A 256 2.89 -3.28 -14.05
N ASN A 257 2.36 -2.18 -13.58
CA ASN A 257 1.52 -1.28 -14.37
C ASN A 257 0.38 -2.02 -15.10
N GLY A 258 -0.19 -3.05 -14.43
CA GLY A 258 -1.25 -3.88 -15.00
C GLY A 258 -0.80 -5.00 -15.93
N VAL A 259 0.48 -5.14 -16.18
CA VAL A 259 1.03 -6.17 -17.08
C VAL A 259 1.76 -7.26 -16.28
N ARG A 260 1.53 -8.51 -16.63
CA ARG A 260 2.23 -9.65 -16.06
C ARG A 260 3.58 -9.84 -16.74
N ARG A 261 4.68 -9.75 -15.96
CA ARG A 261 6.06 -9.92 -16.45
C ARG A 261 6.37 -9.09 -17.71
N PRO A 262 6.22 -7.74 -17.65
CA PRO A 262 6.49 -6.92 -18.82
C PRO A 262 7.96 -6.97 -19.22
N ARG A 263 8.22 -6.75 -20.51
CA ARG A 263 9.57 -6.65 -21.06
C ARG A 263 10.04 -5.21 -21.04
N ILE A 264 11.15 -4.97 -20.34
CA ILE A 264 11.89 -3.71 -20.30
C ILE A 264 13.08 -3.85 -21.27
N VAL A 265 13.28 -2.86 -22.14
CA VAL A 265 14.41 -2.86 -23.07
C VAL A 265 15.38 -1.75 -22.71
N MET A 266 16.66 -2.09 -22.64
CA MET A 266 17.78 -1.17 -22.44
C MET A 266 18.89 -1.46 -23.45
N LYS A 267 19.70 -0.43 -23.76
CA LYS A 267 20.95 -0.64 -24.51
C LYS A 267 22.10 -0.97 -23.55
N SER A 268 23.05 -1.77 -24.02
CA SER A 268 24.26 -2.05 -23.22
C SER A 268 24.95 -0.75 -22.77
N GLY A 269 25.21 -0.60 -21.48
CA GLY A 269 25.78 0.61 -20.88
C GLY A 269 24.79 1.75 -20.58
N GLU A 270 23.52 1.64 -21.01
CA GLU A 270 22.47 2.60 -20.67
C GLU A 270 22.20 2.63 -19.17
N VAL A 271 21.88 3.83 -18.65
CA VAL A 271 21.44 4.01 -17.27
C VAL A 271 19.99 4.47 -17.27
N GLN A 272 19.14 3.78 -16.51
CA GLN A 272 17.76 4.18 -16.27
C GLN A 272 17.52 4.47 -14.78
N ASN A 273 16.56 5.35 -14.50
CA ASN A 273 16.07 5.66 -13.16
C ASN A 273 14.74 4.93 -12.95
N TRP A 274 14.72 3.89 -12.12
CA TRP A 274 13.52 3.11 -11.83
C TRP A 274 12.91 3.56 -10.50
N ARG A 275 11.68 4.09 -10.57
CA ARG A 275 10.89 4.44 -9.40
C ARG A 275 9.86 3.35 -9.15
N MET A 276 10.00 2.67 -8.04
CA MET A 276 9.28 1.45 -7.71
C MET A 276 8.36 1.67 -6.52
N LEU A 277 7.07 1.33 -6.66
CA LEU A 277 6.03 1.41 -5.64
C LEU A 277 5.39 0.03 -5.44
N ASN A 278 5.36 -0.47 -4.22
CA ASN A 278 4.49 -1.58 -3.86
C ASN A 278 3.10 -1.05 -3.47
N ALA A 279 2.18 -1.00 -4.43
CA ALA A 279 0.77 -0.67 -4.21
C ALA A 279 -0.09 -1.92 -3.95
N GLY A 280 0.53 -3.03 -3.53
CA GLY A 280 -0.18 -4.22 -3.08
C GLY A 280 -0.83 -3.99 -1.72
N ILE A 281 -1.96 -4.64 -1.49
CA ILE A 281 -2.73 -4.48 -0.24
C ILE A 281 -2.22 -5.37 0.90
N PHE A 282 -1.36 -6.35 0.60
CA PHE A 282 -0.95 -7.38 1.56
C PHE A 282 0.48 -7.89 1.36
N ASN A 283 0.91 -8.12 0.11
CA ASN A 283 2.12 -8.85 -0.20
C ASN A 283 3.37 -7.97 -0.20
N PHE A 284 4.49 -8.56 0.25
CA PHE A 284 5.81 -7.94 0.24
C PHE A 284 6.57 -8.34 -1.02
N LEU A 285 7.42 -7.46 -1.49
CA LEU A 285 8.40 -7.72 -2.53
C LEU A 285 9.82 -7.67 -1.94
N ASN A 286 10.68 -8.58 -2.38
CA ASN A 286 12.12 -8.55 -2.09
C ASN A 286 12.86 -8.56 -3.43
N LEU A 287 13.06 -7.37 -4.00
CA LEU A 287 13.49 -7.21 -5.38
C LEU A 287 14.97 -7.43 -5.58
N SER A 288 15.31 -8.22 -6.59
CA SER A 288 16.66 -8.44 -7.09
C SER A 288 16.65 -8.50 -8.62
N LEU A 289 17.67 -7.99 -9.28
CA LEU A 289 17.82 -8.04 -10.74
C LEU A 289 19.01 -8.95 -11.09
N ASP A 290 18.76 -10.00 -11.86
CA ASP A 290 19.80 -10.96 -12.27
C ASP A 290 21.00 -10.23 -12.87
N GLY A 291 22.20 -10.53 -12.37
CA GLY A 291 23.46 -9.99 -12.86
C GLY A 291 23.68 -8.48 -12.69
N HIS A 292 22.71 -7.72 -12.16
CA HIS A 292 22.78 -6.26 -12.06
C HIS A 292 22.66 -5.78 -10.62
N VAL A 293 23.34 -4.69 -10.31
CA VAL A 293 23.19 -3.97 -9.03
C VAL A 293 22.04 -2.96 -9.14
N LEU A 294 21.18 -2.96 -8.15
CA LEU A 294 20.17 -1.92 -7.95
C LEU A 294 20.77 -0.83 -7.05
N TYR A 295 21.15 0.31 -7.63
CA TYR A 295 21.77 1.43 -6.92
C TYR A 295 20.69 2.32 -6.29
N ARG A 296 20.19 1.91 -5.11
CA ARG A 296 19.13 2.66 -4.42
C ARG A 296 19.68 3.97 -3.86
N TYR A 297 19.02 5.07 -4.17
CA TYR A 297 19.34 6.41 -3.71
C TYR A 297 18.20 7.08 -2.93
N SER A 298 17.00 6.47 -2.90
CA SER A 298 15.85 6.97 -2.14
C SER A 298 14.96 5.83 -1.69
N SER A 299 14.37 5.96 -0.50
CA SER A 299 13.32 5.10 0.05
C SER A 299 12.19 5.97 0.57
N ASP A 300 10.93 5.61 0.28
CA ASP A 300 9.73 6.32 0.76
C ASP A 300 9.79 7.84 0.56
N GLY A 301 10.25 8.27 -0.62
CA GLY A 301 10.39 9.69 -0.93
C GLY A 301 11.57 10.39 -0.24
N ASN A 302 12.37 9.68 0.56
CA ASN A 302 13.50 10.23 1.30
C ASN A 302 14.82 9.86 0.62
N PRO A 303 15.50 10.80 -0.07
CA PRO A 303 16.79 10.56 -0.68
C PRO A 303 17.89 10.40 0.37
N THR A 304 18.93 9.65 0.01
CA THR A 304 20.16 9.48 0.80
C THR A 304 21.32 10.23 0.14
N THR A 305 22.32 10.62 0.93
CA THR A 305 23.53 11.30 0.42
C THR A 305 24.39 10.41 -0.45
N ASP A 306 24.23 9.08 -0.34
CA ASP A 306 24.99 8.09 -1.08
C ASP A 306 24.09 6.91 -1.48
N TYR A 307 24.55 6.11 -2.42
CA TYR A 307 23.85 4.88 -2.77
C TYR A 307 23.82 3.88 -1.62
N LYS A 308 22.70 3.18 -1.51
CA LYS A 308 22.58 1.93 -0.74
C LYS A 308 22.40 0.78 -1.76
N PRO A 309 23.49 0.28 -2.34
CA PRO A 309 23.41 -0.69 -3.42
C PRO A 309 22.88 -2.04 -2.93
N SER A 310 22.01 -2.64 -3.72
CA SER A 310 21.55 -4.02 -3.55
C SER A 310 22.20 -4.88 -4.65
N PRO A 311 23.16 -5.75 -4.32
CA PRO A 311 23.80 -6.62 -5.30
C PRO A 311 22.80 -7.65 -5.84
N PRO A 312 23.07 -8.26 -7.01
CA PRO A 312 22.27 -9.34 -7.51
C PRO A 312 22.27 -10.53 -6.53
N VAL A 313 21.10 -11.09 -6.28
CA VAL A 313 20.95 -12.28 -5.44
C VAL A 313 20.85 -13.49 -6.37
N PRO A 314 21.59 -14.57 -6.13
CA PRO A 314 21.45 -15.80 -6.91
C PRO A 314 20.03 -16.34 -6.82
N PRO A 315 19.49 -16.92 -7.90
CA PRO A 315 18.21 -17.59 -7.86
C PRO A 315 18.16 -18.63 -6.73
N ASN A 316 17.05 -18.67 -5.99
CA ASN A 316 16.83 -19.59 -4.87
C ASN A 316 17.81 -19.41 -3.68
N ASP A 317 18.49 -18.26 -3.56
CA ASP A 317 19.27 -17.96 -2.37
C ASP A 317 18.34 -17.79 -1.17
N PRO A 318 18.48 -18.65 -0.12
CA PRO A 318 17.69 -18.52 1.09
C PRO A 318 18.14 -17.36 1.98
N THR A 319 19.23 -16.66 1.62
CA THR A 319 19.80 -15.55 2.39
C THR A 319 18.86 -14.35 2.31
N TYR A 320 17.99 -14.27 3.24
CA TYR A 320 17.00 -13.21 3.39
C TYR A 320 17.53 -12.12 4.33
N PRO A 321 17.35 -10.84 4.05
CA PRO A 321 16.86 -10.13 2.87
C PRO A 321 18.01 -9.35 2.18
N THR A 322 18.62 -9.89 1.14
CA THR A 322 19.71 -9.20 0.40
C THR A 322 19.18 -8.32 -0.73
N GLY A 323 17.91 -8.46 -1.10
CA GLY A 323 17.23 -7.60 -2.08
C GLY A 323 16.68 -6.29 -1.50
N ILE A 324 15.95 -5.55 -2.32
CA ILE A 324 15.20 -4.38 -1.87
C ILE A 324 13.84 -4.86 -1.36
N LEU A 325 13.68 -4.88 -0.03
CA LEU A 325 12.40 -5.22 0.59
C LEU A 325 11.45 -4.03 0.48
N LEU A 326 10.31 -4.26 -0.18
CA LEU A 326 9.18 -3.33 -0.25
C LEU A 326 7.96 -3.97 0.41
N ALA A 327 7.61 -3.53 1.59
CA ALA A 327 6.31 -3.81 2.19
C ALA A 327 5.21 -3.07 1.42
N PRO A 328 3.92 -3.41 1.58
CA PRO A 328 2.83 -2.57 1.11
C PRO A 328 3.06 -1.10 1.45
N ALA A 329 2.90 -0.23 0.49
CA ALA A 329 3.18 1.21 0.49
C ALA A 329 4.64 1.65 0.37
N ASN A 330 5.63 0.80 0.58
CA ASN A 330 7.02 1.22 0.40
C ASN A 330 7.34 1.58 -1.04
N ARG A 331 8.26 2.54 -1.18
CA ARG A 331 8.81 2.97 -2.47
C ARG A 331 10.34 2.90 -2.40
N ALA A 332 10.93 2.63 -3.57
CA ALA A 332 12.37 2.75 -3.76
C ALA A 332 12.66 3.41 -5.11
N SER A 333 13.63 4.30 -5.13
CA SER A 333 14.18 4.82 -6.38
C SER A 333 15.60 4.32 -6.56
N VAL A 334 15.87 3.71 -7.72
CA VAL A 334 17.14 3.07 -8.01
C VAL A 334 17.67 3.49 -9.38
N MET A 335 18.98 3.62 -9.50
CA MET A 335 19.64 3.67 -10.80
C MET A 335 20.02 2.24 -11.21
N VAL A 336 19.76 1.91 -12.46
CA VAL A 336 20.10 0.63 -13.08
C VAL A 336 20.98 0.90 -14.28
N LYS A 337 22.18 0.31 -14.31
CA LYS A 337 23.08 0.37 -15.48
C LYS A 337 23.06 -0.98 -16.16
N ALA A 338 22.60 -1.01 -17.40
CA ALA A 338 22.58 -2.22 -18.22
C ALA A 338 23.99 -2.71 -18.54
N LEU A 339 24.23 -4.00 -18.40
CA LEU A 339 25.53 -4.64 -18.62
C LEU A 339 25.63 -5.20 -20.05
N ALA A 340 26.05 -6.45 -20.20
CA ALA A 340 26.19 -7.11 -21.49
C ALA A 340 24.82 -7.39 -22.13
N PRO A 341 24.74 -7.46 -23.46
CA PRO A 341 23.52 -7.91 -24.14
C PRO A 341 23.07 -9.29 -23.63
N GLY A 342 21.75 -9.43 -23.45
CA GLY A 342 21.13 -10.65 -22.93
C GLY A 342 19.79 -10.39 -22.29
N THR A 343 19.18 -11.46 -21.77
CA THR A 343 17.92 -11.42 -21.05
C THR A 343 18.17 -11.69 -19.57
N TYR A 344 17.64 -10.81 -18.72
CA TYR A 344 17.77 -10.84 -17.27
C TYR A 344 16.38 -10.69 -16.64
N TYR A 345 16.23 -11.14 -15.39
CA TYR A 345 14.94 -11.11 -14.73
C TYR A 345 14.99 -10.24 -13.47
N LEU A 346 14.01 -9.34 -13.37
CA LEU A 346 13.68 -8.72 -12.08
C LEU A 346 12.81 -9.73 -11.32
N ARG A 347 13.32 -10.16 -10.16
CA ARG A 347 12.66 -11.16 -9.31
C ARG A 347 12.22 -10.56 -8.00
N THR A 348 11.14 -11.09 -7.42
CA THR A 348 10.95 -11.02 -5.99
C THR A 348 11.48 -12.30 -5.37
N MET A 349 12.45 -12.18 -4.46
CA MET A 349 13.00 -13.30 -3.71
C MET A 349 12.03 -13.72 -2.60
N PRO A 350 12.14 -14.93 -2.04
CA PRO A 350 11.23 -15.39 -0.99
C PRO A 350 11.17 -14.44 0.21
N VAL A 351 9.98 -14.22 0.76
CA VAL A 351 9.75 -13.37 1.93
C VAL A 351 9.02 -14.12 3.02
N LEU A 352 9.63 -14.25 4.20
CA LEU A 352 8.98 -14.79 5.37
C LEU A 352 8.04 -13.73 5.99
N LEU A 353 6.74 -13.99 5.98
CA LEU A 353 5.74 -13.10 6.58
C LEU A 353 5.58 -13.27 8.09
N GLY A 354 6.03 -14.37 8.68
CA GLY A 354 6.01 -14.53 10.12
C GLY A 354 5.96 -15.96 10.64
N LYS A 355 4.97 -16.72 10.27
CA LYS A 355 4.89 -18.14 10.70
C LYS A 355 5.81 -19.01 9.85
N PRO A 356 6.48 -20.03 10.44
CA PRO A 356 7.14 -21.04 9.64
C PRO A 356 6.17 -21.61 8.60
N GLY A 357 6.58 -21.62 7.33
CA GLY A 357 5.74 -22.06 6.21
C GLY A 357 4.89 -20.95 5.57
N ASN A 358 4.76 -19.78 6.16
CA ASN A 358 4.13 -18.62 5.51
C ASN A 358 5.21 -17.78 4.80
N VAL A 359 5.73 -18.33 3.71
CA VAL A 359 6.74 -17.71 2.87
C VAL A 359 6.11 -17.34 1.54
N LEU A 360 6.17 -16.06 1.18
CA LEU A 360 5.88 -15.63 -0.19
C LEU A 360 6.94 -16.24 -1.11
N PRO A 361 6.55 -16.95 -2.18
CA PRO A 361 7.50 -17.61 -3.07
C PRO A 361 8.28 -16.60 -3.92
N GLU A 362 9.39 -17.08 -4.49
CA GLU A 362 10.05 -16.39 -5.60
C GLU A 362 9.11 -16.28 -6.81
N ASP A 363 9.14 -15.12 -7.49
CA ASP A 363 8.47 -14.92 -8.76
C ASP A 363 9.28 -14.00 -9.67
N ILE A 364 9.13 -14.17 -10.98
CA ILE A 364 9.66 -13.23 -11.97
C ILE A 364 8.63 -12.10 -12.14
N VAL A 365 9.07 -10.88 -11.86
CA VAL A 365 8.21 -9.70 -11.86
C VAL A 365 8.27 -8.97 -13.20
N ALA A 366 9.46 -8.89 -13.80
CA ALA A 366 9.68 -8.31 -15.12
C ALA A 366 10.89 -8.95 -15.83
N GLU A 367 10.97 -8.79 -17.15
CA GLU A 367 12.10 -9.19 -17.98
C GLU A 367 12.86 -7.95 -18.44
N LEU A 368 14.17 -7.92 -18.21
CA LEU A 368 15.08 -6.92 -18.77
C LEU A 368 15.80 -7.53 -19.98
N VAL A 369 15.62 -6.92 -21.14
CA VAL A 369 16.36 -7.27 -22.37
C VAL A 369 17.39 -6.18 -22.64
N VAL A 370 18.65 -6.55 -22.60
CA VAL A 370 19.76 -5.66 -22.96
C VAL A 370 20.19 -5.94 -24.39
N GLU A 371 20.24 -4.90 -25.21
CA GLU A 371 20.48 -4.99 -26.64
C GLU A 371 21.70 -4.16 -27.08
N ASP A 372 22.27 -4.50 -28.25
CA ASP A 372 23.21 -3.66 -29.00
C ASP A 372 22.45 -2.67 -29.93
N PRO A 373 23.09 -1.60 -30.39
CA PRO A 373 24.47 -1.19 -30.07
C PRO A 373 24.57 -0.58 -28.67
N ALA A 374 25.77 -0.61 -28.09
CA ALA A 374 26.05 -0.01 -26.78
C ALA A 374 25.74 1.50 -26.76
N PHE A 375 25.20 1.92 -25.63
CA PHE A 375 24.89 3.33 -25.33
C PHE A 375 25.47 3.68 -23.96
N PRO A 376 26.81 3.96 -23.85
CA PRO A 376 27.48 4.12 -22.59
C PRO A 376 27.04 5.40 -21.87
N MET A 377 26.51 5.24 -20.66
CA MET A 377 26.15 6.31 -19.73
C MET A 377 26.86 6.13 -18.40
N GLU A 378 27.06 7.24 -17.68
CA GLU A 378 27.62 7.23 -16.34
C GLU A 378 26.50 7.25 -15.30
N LEU A 379 26.73 6.56 -14.18
CA LEU A 379 25.87 6.69 -13.00
C LEU A 379 26.06 8.06 -12.37
N PRO A 380 24.99 8.70 -11.86
CA PRO A 380 25.12 9.89 -11.02
C PRO A 380 26.10 9.67 -9.89
N ARG A 381 26.92 10.70 -9.58
CA ARG A 381 27.96 10.57 -8.54
C ARG A 381 27.50 11.22 -7.23
N PRO A 382 27.58 10.48 -6.10
CA PRO A 382 27.36 11.08 -4.79
C PRO A 382 28.49 12.09 -4.42
N PRO A 383 28.30 12.99 -3.43
CA PRO A 383 27.13 13.02 -2.54
C PRO A 383 25.92 13.65 -3.20
N PHE A 384 24.74 13.06 -2.95
CA PHE A 384 23.47 13.59 -3.44
C PHE A 384 22.94 14.70 -2.52
N PRO A 385 22.28 15.72 -3.07
CA PRO A 385 21.63 16.76 -2.27
C PRO A 385 20.45 16.18 -1.52
N VAL A 386 20.41 16.42 -0.20
CA VAL A 386 19.33 16.08 0.71
C VAL A 386 18.84 17.35 1.39
N THR A 387 17.55 17.49 1.58
CA THR A 387 16.97 18.64 2.28
C THR A 387 17.30 18.61 3.77
N PRO A 388 17.52 19.78 4.42
CA PRO A 388 17.67 19.87 5.88
C PRO A 388 16.48 19.33 6.67
N PHE A 389 15.31 19.24 6.06
CA PHE A 389 14.15 18.59 6.67
C PHE A 389 14.45 17.14 7.10
N LEU A 390 15.36 16.46 6.40
CA LEU A 390 15.82 15.10 6.68
C LEU A 390 17.13 15.04 7.47
N ASP A 391 17.55 16.13 8.12
CA ASP A 391 18.72 16.09 8.99
C ASP A 391 18.48 15.09 10.15
N PRO A 392 19.50 14.34 10.57
CA PRO A 392 19.39 13.37 11.65
C PRO A 392 18.81 13.96 12.93
N ILE A 393 17.86 13.26 13.55
CA ILE A 393 17.31 13.65 14.86
C ILE A 393 18.20 13.08 15.95
N THR A 394 19.00 13.96 16.60
CA THR A 394 20.00 13.59 17.59
C THR A 394 19.40 13.40 19.00
N ASP A 395 20.16 12.76 19.91
CA ASP A 395 19.79 12.67 21.33
C ASP A 395 19.71 14.05 21.99
N ALA A 396 20.57 14.98 21.56
CA ALA A 396 20.59 16.35 22.06
C ALA A 396 19.32 17.10 21.66
N GLU A 397 18.87 16.95 20.41
CA GLU A 397 17.62 17.55 19.93
C GLU A 397 16.41 16.95 20.66
N LEU A 398 16.34 15.63 20.81
CA LEU A 398 15.27 14.98 21.56
C LEU A 398 15.22 15.48 23.01
N ALA A 399 16.37 15.59 23.68
CA ALA A 399 16.46 16.10 25.05
C ALA A 399 16.05 17.58 25.16
N ALA A 400 16.41 18.41 24.17
CA ALA A 400 16.02 19.83 24.12
C ALA A 400 14.51 20.03 24.01
N HIS A 401 13.80 19.05 23.42
CA HIS A 401 12.33 19.01 23.34
C HIS A 401 11.67 18.19 24.48
N GLY A 402 12.36 17.99 25.60
CA GLY A 402 11.81 17.34 26.80
C GLY A 402 11.98 15.81 26.83
N GLY A 403 12.59 15.19 25.80
CA GLY A 403 12.94 13.77 25.79
C GLY A 403 11.74 12.82 25.82
N LEU A 404 10.58 13.25 25.32
CA LEU A 404 9.35 12.46 25.40
C LEU A 404 9.44 11.19 24.59
N LYS A 405 9.04 10.07 25.20
CA LYS A 405 9.03 8.74 24.57
C LYS A 405 7.65 8.10 24.69
N ARG A 406 7.20 7.44 23.61
CA ARG A 406 5.93 6.69 23.59
C ARG A 406 6.15 5.23 23.25
N SER A 407 5.29 4.38 23.84
CA SER A 407 5.18 2.95 23.50
C SER A 407 3.82 2.69 22.88
N ILE A 408 3.82 2.13 21.69
CA ILE A 408 2.62 1.80 20.93
C ILE A 408 2.66 0.33 20.57
N VAL A 409 1.50 -0.34 20.62
CA VAL A 409 1.41 -1.78 20.39
C VAL A 409 0.50 -2.04 19.20
N MET A 410 0.97 -2.89 18.28
CA MET A 410 0.15 -3.47 17.22
C MET A 410 -0.18 -4.92 17.57
N ARG A 411 -1.45 -5.25 17.60
CA ARG A 411 -1.92 -6.58 18.00
C ARG A 411 -3.17 -7.00 17.23
N ALA A 412 -3.19 -8.26 16.78
CA ALA A 412 -4.43 -8.97 16.51
C ALA A 412 -4.96 -9.50 17.85
N ILE A 413 -6.18 -9.18 18.19
CA ILE A 413 -6.86 -9.67 19.39
C ILE A 413 -7.96 -10.63 18.97
N ALA A 414 -8.16 -11.71 19.77
CA ALA A 414 -9.34 -12.54 19.62
C ALA A 414 -10.57 -11.65 19.77
N ASN A 415 -11.59 -11.88 18.96
CA ASN A 415 -12.79 -11.08 18.94
C ASN A 415 -13.31 -10.82 20.37
N PRO A 416 -13.36 -9.57 20.86
CA PRO A 416 -13.80 -9.25 22.19
C PRO A 416 -15.33 -9.30 22.37
N PHE A 417 -16.11 -9.63 21.30
CA PHE A 417 -17.57 -9.58 21.31
C PHE A 417 -18.18 -10.99 21.27
N PRO A 418 -18.54 -11.54 22.44
CA PRO A 418 -19.16 -12.85 22.53
C PRO A 418 -20.66 -12.81 22.18
N GLY A 419 -21.17 -13.94 21.74
CA GLY A 419 -22.61 -14.15 21.50
C GLY A 419 -23.08 -13.81 20.09
N VAL A 420 -22.16 -13.45 19.19
CA VAL A 420 -22.45 -13.25 17.79
C VAL A 420 -21.99 -14.47 17.00
N PRO A 421 -22.77 -14.96 16.01
CA PRO A 421 -22.40 -16.13 15.22
C PRO A 421 -20.99 -15.99 14.64
N GLY A 422 -20.11 -16.95 14.94
CA GLY A 422 -18.71 -16.94 14.50
C GLY A 422 -17.68 -16.49 15.54
N THR A 423 -18.09 -16.11 16.76
CA THR A 423 -17.17 -15.75 17.84
C THR A 423 -16.84 -16.97 18.73
N ALA A 424 -15.54 -17.17 18.99
CA ALA A 424 -15.12 -18.14 20.00
C ALA A 424 -15.34 -17.57 21.40
N ALA A 425 -16.04 -18.31 22.26
CA ALA A 425 -16.31 -18.12 23.69
C ALA A 425 -16.73 -16.70 24.18
N PRO A 426 -17.75 -16.62 25.04
CA PRO A 426 -18.23 -15.36 25.57
C PRO A 426 -17.18 -14.66 26.44
N ILE A 427 -16.91 -13.41 26.15
CA ILE A 427 -16.40 -12.47 27.15
C ILE A 427 -17.61 -12.04 27.96
N THR A 428 -17.66 -12.41 29.22
CA THR A 428 -18.84 -12.26 30.06
C THR A 428 -19.10 -10.81 30.47
N ASP A 429 -18.16 -9.91 30.24
CA ASP A 429 -18.32 -8.48 30.44
C ASP A 429 -17.61 -7.72 29.30
N PRO A 430 -18.34 -7.16 28.33
CA PRO A 430 -17.74 -6.14 27.50
C PRO A 430 -17.25 -5.04 28.43
N PRO A 431 -16.01 -4.57 28.27
CA PRO A 431 -15.52 -3.46 29.08
C PRO A 431 -16.49 -2.28 29.00
N ALA A 432 -16.70 -1.60 30.10
CA ALA A 432 -17.63 -0.47 30.17
C ALA A 432 -17.36 0.63 29.13
N SER A 433 -16.14 0.70 28.60
CA SER A 433 -15.70 1.54 27.48
C SER A 433 -16.17 1.05 26.10
N LEU A 434 -16.62 -0.19 26.00
CA LEU A 434 -17.22 -0.80 24.81
C LEU A 434 -18.73 -0.94 24.94
N ILE A 435 -19.38 -0.14 25.77
CA ILE A 435 -20.84 -0.07 25.80
C ILE A 435 -21.29 0.47 24.46
N VAL A 436 -21.83 -0.46 23.68
CA VAL A 436 -22.47 -0.17 22.39
C VAL A 436 -23.84 0.40 22.71
N HIS A 437 -24.06 1.66 22.37
CA HIS A 437 -25.39 2.22 22.43
C HIS A 437 -26.23 1.75 21.24
N PRO A 438 -27.56 1.57 21.42
CA PRO A 438 -28.44 1.29 20.28
C PRO A 438 -28.25 2.35 19.18
N GLY A 439 -27.84 1.92 17.99
CA GLY A 439 -27.47 2.79 16.88
C GLY A 439 -25.98 3.02 16.69
N ASP A 440 -25.14 2.46 17.54
CA ASP A 440 -23.70 2.43 17.32
C ASP A 440 -23.33 1.35 16.30
N GLU A 441 -22.51 1.70 15.33
CA GLU A 441 -22.04 0.86 14.22
C GLU A 441 -21.29 -0.41 14.66
N LEU A 442 -20.96 -0.53 15.94
CA LEU A 442 -20.33 -1.71 16.53
C LEU A 442 -21.14 -2.99 16.38
N ASN A 443 -22.46 -2.89 16.24
CA ASN A 443 -23.31 -4.06 16.01
C ASN A 443 -23.16 -4.61 14.59
N ASP A 444 -22.69 -3.79 13.65
CA ASP A 444 -22.56 -4.18 12.25
C ASP A 444 -21.28 -4.97 11.97
N TRP A 445 -20.34 -4.94 12.92
CA TRP A 445 -19.04 -5.58 12.86
C TRP A 445 -19.05 -7.08 12.67
N ILE A 446 -20.05 -7.66 13.18
CA ILE A 446 -20.13 -9.06 13.55
C ILE A 446 -20.81 -9.87 12.47
N TYR A 447 -21.51 -9.20 11.58
CA TYR A 447 -22.40 -9.84 10.61
C TYR A 447 -21.76 -10.21 9.27
N GLU A 448 -20.53 -9.79 8.99
CA GLU A 448 -19.82 -10.27 7.80
C GLU A 448 -19.50 -11.77 7.83
N THR A 449 -19.78 -12.38 8.95
CA THR A 449 -19.38 -13.73 9.25
C THR A 449 -20.45 -14.77 8.98
N GLY A 450 -21.21 -14.62 7.93
CA GLY A 450 -21.81 -15.79 7.31
C GLY A 450 -20.75 -16.83 6.92
N ASN A 451 -19.48 -16.46 7.01
CA ASN A 451 -18.31 -17.31 6.79
C ASN A 451 -17.37 -17.21 8.00
N THR A 452 -17.41 -18.21 8.85
CA THR A 452 -16.86 -18.31 10.21
C THR A 452 -15.33 -18.23 10.35
N THR A 453 -14.57 -18.00 9.30
CA THR A 453 -13.09 -18.07 9.34
C THR A 453 -12.38 -16.70 9.37
N VAL A 454 -13.08 -15.60 9.15
CA VAL A 454 -12.49 -14.25 9.13
C VAL A 454 -12.54 -13.57 10.49
N ALA A 455 -13.46 -13.98 11.33
CA ALA A 455 -13.90 -13.25 12.51
C ALA A 455 -13.06 -13.46 13.78
N ASP A 456 -12.08 -14.32 13.75
CA ASP A 456 -11.38 -14.69 14.97
C ASP A 456 -10.34 -13.66 15.43
N ASN A 457 -10.02 -12.65 14.61
CA ASN A 457 -9.02 -11.65 14.95
C ASN A 457 -9.50 -10.24 14.63
N VAL A 458 -9.53 -9.42 15.65
CA VAL A 458 -9.66 -7.97 15.54
C VAL A 458 -8.27 -7.37 15.58
N TYR A 459 -8.00 -6.45 14.71
CA TYR A 459 -6.73 -5.75 14.64
C TYR A 459 -6.82 -4.41 15.35
N ALA A 460 -5.87 -4.10 16.21
CA ALA A 460 -5.87 -2.86 16.98
C ALA A 460 -4.47 -2.27 17.11
N ILE A 461 -4.43 -0.95 17.22
CA ILE A 461 -3.30 -0.21 17.75
C ILE A 461 -3.67 0.25 19.14
N GLY A 462 -2.83 -0.08 20.11
CA GLY A 462 -3.00 0.33 21.50
C GLY A 462 -1.83 1.16 21.99
N ALA A 463 -2.12 2.13 22.83
CA ALA A 463 -1.11 2.84 23.58
C ALA A 463 -1.60 3.01 25.01
N PRO A 464 -0.70 2.91 26.03
CA PRO A 464 -1.06 3.21 27.40
C PRO A 464 -1.51 4.67 27.52
N ALA A 465 -2.55 4.89 28.34
CA ALA A 465 -3.14 6.22 28.55
C ALA A 465 -2.17 7.22 29.20
N THR A 466 -1.09 6.76 29.81
CA THR A 466 -0.07 7.60 30.42
C THR A 466 1.25 7.50 29.71
N VAL A 467 1.60 8.57 29.05
CA VAL A 467 2.94 8.78 28.51
C VAL A 467 3.81 9.29 29.64
N SER A 468 4.71 8.49 30.12
CA SER A 468 5.97 8.92 30.68
C SER A 468 6.71 7.77 31.35
N SER A 469 7.69 7.29 30.69
CA SER A 469 8.85 6.70 31.36
C SER A 469 10.06 7.26 30.65
N PRO A 470 11.07 7.73 31.34
CA PRO A 470 12.33 8.10 30.74
C PRO A 470 13.03 6.89 30.07
N ASP A 471 12.50 5.68 30.26
CA ASP A 471 13.07 4.47 29.69
C ASP A 471 11.98 3.42 29.38
N PRO A 472 11.22 3.51 28.27
CA PRO A 472 10.27 2.49 27.86
C PRO A 472 11.01 1.32 27.19
N VAL A 473 11.88 0.64 27.93
CA VAL A 473 12.65 -0.51 27.42
C VAL A 473 11.79 -1.78 27.41
N GLN A 474 10.65 -1.78 28.10
CA GLN A 474 9.75 -2.92 28.18
C GLN A 474 8.41 -2.57 27.54
N PRO A 475 7.85 -3.46 26.72
CA PRO A 475 6.47 -3.32 26.30
C PRO A 475 5.59 -3.33 27.55
N PRO A 476 4.53 -2.55 27.59
CA PRO A 476 3.57 -2.66 28.68
C PRO A 476 3.06 -4.10 28.73
N THR A 477 3.39 -4.81 29.80
CA THR A 477 3.06 -6.23 29.97
C THR A 477 1.62 -6.43 30.43
N THR A 478 0.97 -5.38 30.88
CA THR A 478 -0.42 -5.40 31.32
C THR A 478 -1.13 -4.15 30.79
N PHE A 479 -1.93 -4.35 29.78
CA PHE A 479 -2.96 -3.40 29.43
C PHE A 479 -4.15 -3.69 30.35
N THR A 480 -4.33 -2.85 31.33
CA THR A 480 -5.33 -3.05 32.38
C THR A 480 -6.70 -2.52 31.98
N HIS A 481 -6.79 -1.82 30.86
CA HIS A 481 -8.02 -1.22 30.38
C HIS A 481 -8.26 -1.55 28.89
N PRO A 482 -9.44 -2.09 28.55
CA PRO A 482 -9.79 -2.38 27.17
C PRO A 482 -9.82 -1.16 26.25
N SER A 483 -10.04 0.05 26.80
CA SER A 483 -9.92 1.31 26.05
C SER A 483 -8.50 1.59 25.55
N GLU A 484 -7.50 0.87 26.05
CA GLU A 484 -6.11 0.95 25.58
C GLU A 484 -5.88 0.15 24.28
N TYR A 485 -6.84 -0.72 23.90
CA TYR A 485 -6.87 -1.46 22.66
C TYR A 485 -8.25 -1.36 22.04
N MET A 486 -8.44 -0.42 21.19
CA MET A 486 -9.67 -0.36 20.42
C MET A 486 -9.35 -0.45 18.93
N PRO A 487 -10.11 -1.24 18.18
CA PRO A 487 -10.16 -1.04 16.75
C PRO A 487 -10.55 0.41 16.47
N PHE A 488 -9.98 0.95 15.42
CA PHE A 488 -10.27 2.33 15.05
C PHE A 488 -11.77 2.48 14.71
N GLN A 489 -12.35 3.49 15.30
CA GLN A 489 -13.68 4.01 14.94
C GLN A 489 -13.57 5.52 14.99
N SER A 490 -13.94 6.21 13.93
CA SER A 490 -13.78 7.66 13.83
C SER A 490 -14.43 8.43 14.98
N SER A 491 -15.60 7.96 15.45
CA SER A 491 -16.34 8.57 16.56
C SER A 491 -15.75 8.28 17.95
N ARG A 492 -14.84 7.31 18.06
CA ARG A 492 -14.26 6.83 19.33
C ARG A 492 -12.77 6.56 19.24
N ALA A 493 -12.09 7.13 18.27
CA ALA A 493 -10.66 6.89 18.07
C ALA A 493 -9.86 7.28 19.30
N LEU A 494 -9.05 6.35 19.79
CA LEU A 494 -7.96 6.70 20.68
C LEU A 494 -7.03 7.65 19.93
N THR A 495 -6.70 8.76 20.55
CA THR A 495 -5.88 9.81 19.94
C THR A 495 -4.58 9.97 20.71
N GLN A 496 -3.45 9.89 20.00
CA GLN A 496 -2.18 10.36 20.53
C GLN A 496 -2.13 11.89 20.36
N THR A 497 -2.18 12.61 21.47
CA THR A 497 -2.01 14.07 21.44
C THR A 497 -0.54 14.42 21.48
N VAL A 498 -0.08 15.22 20.53
CA VAL A 498 1.31 15.64 20.34
C VAL A 498 1.37 17.15 20.21
N ALA A 499 2.37 17.77 20.81
CA ALA A 499 2.55 19.22 20.67
C ALA A 499 3.18 19.58 19.31
N LEU A 500 2.67 20.63 18.67
CA LEU A 500 3.32 21.19 17.49
C LEU A 500 4.75 21.66 17.87
N ASP A 501 5.67 21.55 16.93
CA ASP A 501 7.10 21.85 17.11
C ASP A 501 7.81 20.97 18.15
N SER A 502 7.23 19.82 18.52
CA SER A 502 7.87 18.84 19.38
C SER A 502 8.72 17.83 18.60
N VAL A 503 9.62 17.18 19.36
CA VAL A 503 10.40 16.03 18.90
C VAL A 503 10.20 14.89 19.89
N GLU A 504 9.74 13.74 19.39
CA GLU A 504 9.46 12.59 20.23
C GLU A 504 10.16 11.32 19.70
N GLU A 505 10.45 10.38 20.61
CA GLU A 505 10.92 9.02 20.29
C GLU A 505 9.79 8.03 20.55
N TRP A 506 9.40 7.28 19.52
CA TRP A 506 8.33 6.29 19.60
C TRP A 506 8.87 4.90 19.39
N THR A 507 8.38 3.94 20.17
CA THR A 507 8.65 2.52 19.99
C THR A 507 7.36 1.80 19.69
N ILE A 508 7.28 1.19 18.51
CA ILE A 508 6.16 0.37 18.08
C ILE A 508 6.50 -1.10 18.36
N PHE A 509 5.68 -1.74 19.17
CA PHE A 509 5.78 -3.16 19.48
C PHE A 509 4.83 -3.97 18.63
N ASN A 510 5.35 -4.97 17.94
CA ASN A 510 4.57 -5.97 17.24
C ASN A 510 4.37 -7.19 18.14
N MET A 511 3.17 -7.38 18.64
CA MET A 511 2.79 -8.54 19.46
C MET A 511 2.27 -9.71 18.62
N ASN A 512 2.36 -9.63 17.32
CA ASN A 512 1.95 -10.67 16.39
C ASN A 512 3.15 -11.38 15.76
N ASN A 513 2.93 -12.60 15.32
CA ASN A 513 3.94 -13.35 14.60
C ASN A 513 4.15 -12.87 13.16
N VAL A 514 3.20 -12.12 12.61
CA VAL A 514 3.20 -11.61 11.23
C VAL A 514 3.87 -10.24 11.17
N ARG A 515 4.55 -9.94 10.06
CA ARG A 515 5.05 -8.59 9.76
C ARG A 515 3.88 -7.65 9.55
N HIS A 516 3.97 -6.46 10.14
CA HIS A 516 3.03 -5.37 9.88
C HIS A 516 3.78 -4.16 9.35
N PRO A 517 3.47 -3.64 8.16
CA PRO A 517 3.98 -2.33 7.73
C PRO A 517 3.29 -1.25 8.57
N PHE A 518 4.03 -0.60 9.44
CA PHE A 518 3.53 0.54 10.21
C PHE A 518 3.72 1.81 9.39
N HIS A 519 2.65 2.57 9.20
CA HIS A 519 2.62 3.85 8.53
C HIS A 519 2.05 4.93 9.45
N ILE A 520 2.56 6.15 9.31
CA ILE A 520 2.03 7.35 9.94
C ILE A 520 1.99 8.48 8.92
N HIS A 521 0.88 9.21 8.91
CA HIS A 521 0.67 10.33 8.00
C HIS A 521 1.50 11.56 8.38
N VAL A 522 1.70 12.46 7.43
CA VAL A 522 2.29 13.80 7.55
C VAL A 522 3.79 13.78 7.86
N ASN A 523 4.22 13.12 8.93
CA ASN A 523 5.58 13.27 9.45
C ASN A 523 6.40 11.99 9.22
N PRO A 524 7.55 12.05 8.54
CA PRO A 524 8.40 10.89 8.34
C PRO A 524 9.09 10.46 9.65
N MET A 525 9.39 9.18 9.72
CA MET A 525 10.05 8.52 10.84
C MET A 525 11.55 8.41 10.60
N TYR A 526 12.37 8.82 11.58
CA TYR A 526 13.80 8.57 11.62
C TYR A 526 14.07 7.32 12.46
N VAL A 527 14.19 6.18 11.82
CA VAL A 527 14.36 4.86 12.48
C VAL A 527 15.76 4.76 13.07
N VAL A 528 15.84 4.41 14.36
CA VAL A 528 17.11 4.36 15.12
C VAL A 528 17.39 3.00 15.75
N LYS A 529 16.36 2.15 16.03
CA LYS A 529 16.54 0.81 16.58
C LYS A 529 15.57 -0.19 15.99
N VAL A 530 16.01 -1.44 15.88
CA VAL A 530 15.19 -2.62 15.56
C VAL A 530 15.39 -3.67 16.65
N ASN A 531 14.30 -4.15 17.24
CA ASN A 531 14.32 -5.08 18.39
C ASN A 531 15.23 -4.59 19.53
N GLY A 532 15.17 -3.28 19.82
CA GLY A 532 15.99 -2.64 20.84
C GLY A 532 17.47 -2.45 20.50
N GLN A 533 17.94 -3.00 19.36
CA GLN A 533 19.32 -2.85 18.90
C GLN A 533 19.47 -1.65 17.98
N PRO A 534 20.48 -0.79 18.17
CA PRO A 534 20.77 0.31 17.27
C PRO A 534 20.99 -0.20 15.82
N VAL A 535 20.50 0.56 14.85
CA VAL A 535 20.75 0.33 13.41
C VAL A 535 21.40 1.56 12.81
N GLU A 536 21.96 1.45 11.59
CA GLU A 536 22.29 2.64 10.81
C GLU A 536 20.98 3.40 10.57
N PRO A 537 20.84 4.65 11.06
CA PRO A 537 19.56 5.34 11.01
C PRO A 537 19.13 5.69 9.59
N TYR A 538 17.82 5.66 9.34
CA TYR A 538 17.24 5.99 8.04
C TYR A 538 15.86 6.61 8.17
N TRP A 539 15.46 7.39 7.16
CA TRP A 539 14.14 7.98 7.04
C TRP A 539 13.18 7.05 6.28
N ALA A 540 11.94 6.96 6.76
CA ALA A 540 10.85 6.23 6.13
C ALA A 540 9.50 6.81 6.55
N ASP A 541 8.45 6.58 5.80
CA ASP A 541 7.07 6.83 6.24
C ASP A 541 6.31 5.53 6.50
N THR A 542 6.81 4.43 6.00
CA THR A 542 6.26 3.09 6.21
C THR A 542 7.36 2.12 6.60
N VAL A 543 7.25 1.52 7.78
CA VAL A 543 8.30 0.67 8.33
C VAL A 543 7.76 -0.75 8.57
N PRO A 544 8.30 -1.78 7.90
CA PRO A 544 7.89 -3.15 8.15
C PRO A 544 8.38 -3.62 9.53
N LEU A 545 7.47 -3.79 10.47
CA LEU A 545 7.77 -4.37 11.79
C LEU A 545 8.30 -5.80 11.62
N PRO A 546 9.33 -6.20 12.37
CA PRO A 546 9.87 -7.55 12.26
C PRO A 546 8.83 -8.62 12.62
N ALA A 547 8.91 -9.76 11.92
CA ALA A 547 8.12 -10.94 12.23
C ALA A 547 8.55 -11.60 13.55
N GLY A 548 7.78 -12.59 14.02
CA GLY A 548 8.13 -13.43 15.17
C GLY A 548 7.79 -12.83 16.53
N GLY A 549 7.04 -11.72 16.56
CA GLY A 549 6.53 -11.14 17.79
C GLY A 549 5.49 -12.02 18.47
N SER A 550 5.34 -11.83 19.78
CA SER A 550 4.29 -12.41 20.60
C SER A 550 3.98 -11.48 21.78
N VAL A 551 2.91 -11.75 22.50
CA VAL A 551 2.55 -10.96 23.69
C VAL A 551 3.67 -10.96 24.75
N THR A 552 4.37 -12.08 24.92
CA THR A 552 5.44 -12.25 25.90
C THR A 552 6.82 -11.84 25.39
N LYS A 553 6.99 -11.78 24.07
CA LYS A 553 8.25 -11.43 23.42
C LYS A 553 7.95 -10.65 22.13
N PRO A 554 7.52 -9.39 22.23
CA PRO A 554 7.25 -8.58 21.05
C PRO A 554 8.53 -8.26 20.28
N THR A 555 8.40 -8.11 18.97
CA THR A 555 9.41 -7.43 18.16
C THR A 555 9.12 -5.93 18.14
N SER A 556 10.10 -5.10 17.82
CA SER A 556 9.90 -3.65 17.88
C SER A 556 10.73 -2.87 16.88
N ILE A 557 10.26 -1.65 16.61
CA ILE A 557 11.03 -0.60 15.93
C ILE A 557 10.94 0.67 16.75
N THR A 558 12.06 1.35 16.94
CA THR A 558 12.13 2.67 17.59
C THR A 558 12.54 3.70 16.55
N PHE A 559 11.80 4.78 16.51
CA PHE A 559 12.06 5.90 15.61
C PHE A 559 11.82 7.24 16.34
N ARG A 560 12.35 8.31 15.76
CA ARG A 560 12.13 9.69 16.19
C ARG A 560 11.36 10.45 15.12
N MET A 561 10.56 11.40 15.53
CA MET A 561 9.81 12.28 14.63
C MET A 561 9.85 13.73 15.11
N ARG A 562 9.84 14.63 14.13
CA ARG A 562 9.54 16.05 14.33
C ARG A 562 8.10 16.30 13.93
N PHE A 563 7.32 16.92 14.79
CA PHE A 563 5.93 17.31 14.51
C PHE A 563 5.88 18.78 14.12
N LEU A 564 6.23 19.07 12.88
CA LEU A 564 6.44 20.43 12.39
C LEU A 564 5.31 20.89 11.47
N HIS A 565 5.09 22.21 11.43
CA HIS A 565 4.34 22.95 10.43
C HIS A 565 2.83 22.79 10.46
N TYR A 566 2.30 21.61 10.75
CA TYR A 566 0.88 21.31 10.62
C TYR A 566 0.28 20.78 11.90
N SER A 567 -0.73 21.49 12.42
CA SER A 567 -1.62 21.00 13.47
C SER A 567 -2.84 20.32 12.86
N GLY A 568 -3.55 19.55 13.67
CA GLY A 568 -4.76 18.86 13.27
C GLY A 568 -4.66 17.34 13.42
N PRO A 569 -5.78 16.63 13.17
CA PRO A 569 -5.84 15.19 13.27
C PRO A 569 -5.39 14.49 11.98
N TYR A 570 -4.69 13.37 12.12
CA TYR A 570 -4.37 12.42 11.08
C TYR A 570 -4.26 11.01 11.68
N VAL A 571 -3.94 10.01 10.88
CA VAL A 571 -3.91 8.61 11.34
C VAL A 571 -2.50 8.01 11.29
N MET A 572 -2.32 6.95 12.08
CA MET A 572 -1.28 5.95 11.93
C MET A 572 -1.93 4.57 11.89
N HIS A 573 -1.40 3.66 11.08
CA HIS A 573 -2.05 2.37 10.86
C HIS A 573 -1.10 1.30 10.32
N CYS A 574 -1.58 0.07 10.28
CA CYS A 574 -0.96 -1.00 9.51
C CYS A 574 -1.28 -0.81 8.02
N HIS A 575 -0.29 -0.84 7.15
CA HIS A 575 -0.50 -0.71 5.72
C HIS A 575 -0.74 -2.06 4.99
N MET A 576 -1.03 -3.12 5.71
CA MET A 576 -1.87 -4.19 5.18
C MET A 576 -3.30 -3.69 5.23
N LEU A 577 -3.84 -3.22 4.10
CA LEU A 577 -5.08 -2.44 4.08
C LEU A 577 -6.29 -3.20 4.61
N ALA A 578 -6.30 -4.52 4.50
CA ALA A 578 -7.32 -5.33 5.16
C ALA A 578 -7.25 -5.25 6.69
N HIS A 579 -6.04 -5.14 7.28
CA HIS A 579 -5.89 -4.94 8.72
C HIS A 579 -6.30 -3.52 9.14
N GLU A 580 -6.01 -2.53 8.30
CA GLU A 580 -6.48 -1.15 8.46
C GLU A 580 -8.00 -1.10 8.50
N ASP A 581 -8.66 -1.66 7.47
CA ASP A 581 -10.12 -1.74 7.36
C ASP A 581 -10.76 -2.54 8.51
N LEU A 582 -10.00 -3.46 9.13
CA LEU A 582 -10.39 -4.20 10.34
C LEU A 582 -10.00 -3.48 11.64
N GLY A 583 -9.59 -2.22 11.59
CA GLY A 583 -9.38 -1.35 12.75
C GLY A 583 -7.95 -1.27 13.27
N MET A 584 -6.93 -1.81 12.59
CA MET A 584 -5.52 -1.61 12.98
C MET A 584 -5.06 -0.20 12.62
N MET A 585 -5.68 0.78 13.25
CA MET A 585 -5.47 2.21 13.03
C MET A 585 -5.69 2.99 14.32
N GLN A 586 -5.05 4.13 14.46
CA GLN A 586 -5.24 5.07 15.57
C GLN A 586 -5.07 6.51 15.08
N ALA A 587 -5.78 7.44 15.72
CA ALA A 587 -5.61 8.86 15.44
C ALA A 587 -4.37 9.45 16.13
N VAL A 588 -3.79 10.45 15.49
CA VAL A 588 -2.79 11.36 16.06
C VAL A 588 -3.31 12.78 15.90
N THR A 589 -3.31 13.56 16.95
CA THR A 589 -3.71 14.97 16.89
C THR A 589 -2.56 15.84 17.33
N VAL A 590 -2.06 16.67 16.43
CA VAL A 590 -1.05 17.70 16.72
C VAL A 590 -1.76 18.98 17.15
N VAL A 591 -1.42 19.50 18.33
CA VAL A 591 -2.05 20.68 18.99
C VAL A 591 -1.05 21.81 19.23
#